data_47468c395966e8c82ec7ae32af37f794
#
_entry.id   47468c395966e8c82ec7ae32af37f794
#
_cell.length_a   1.000
_cell.length_b   1.000
_cell.length_c   1.000
_cell.angle_alpha   90.00
_cell.angle_beta   90.00
_cell.angle_gamma   90.00
#
_symmetry.space_group_name_H-M   'P 1'
#
loop_
_entity.id
_entity.type
_entity.pdbx_description
1 polymer ?
#
loop_
_entity_poly.entity_id
_entity_poly.type
_entity_poly.pdbx_seq_one_letter_code
_entity_poly.pdbx_strand_id
1 'polypeptide(L)'
;CIFCHNTGPEPRMTNYDDLVRRARAGEAVDIRTESLFESKVAELGISCETCHGPGSTHVERAGSLLARTAMRLNGGRDAAIVNPEGLAAEQSTQVCGQCHGQRLPKTNDMVREWIHAGPTFRAGQNLNDHVQPVWQHTPAPAQADENLFALRFWADGTPRLSAYEYQGLLQSACYLEAELTCIDCHSVHGGDPAGQISDRNRGNEPCLRCHQDFRPETALIAHTKHPADSEGSRCYNCHMPDVVYGVMDIHRTHRIESPDAIRDAGAGRPNACLNCHLDATPQWAAVQLQQDPAAVSRLDGADAALSEAVALLAGDPVQKAIIGYRAGQPGAQSGIDRAWLVPYLLQAMADKYPSSRRFAQQSLQQILVDFPDAEAVQPILAALASFDFIASIELRTTSLEALEALWRSLDKSGWPVPPPSTAVTADYVLDDTVRRALLELGDRQDKQISIGE
;
A
#
# COMPACT_ATOMS: atom_id res chain seq x y z
N CYS A 1 9.02 3.41 -14.74
CA CYS A 1 8.33 4.72 -14.90
C CYS A 1 7.76 4.90 -16.30
N ILE A 2 8.57 4.72 -17.38
CA ILE A 2 8.11 5.04 -18.74
C ILE A 2 6.89 4.22 -19.19
N PHE A 3 6.79 2.95 -18.78
CA PHE A 3 5.72 2.04 -19.21
C PHE A 3 4.35 2.33 -18.59
N CYS A 4 4.33 2.86 -17.38
CA CYS A 4 3.10 3.07 -16.61
C CYS A 4 2.69 4.54 -16.52
N HIS A 5 3.60 5.47 -16.81
CA HIS A 5 3.37 6.91 -16.65
C HIS A 5 3.33 7.67 -17.96
N ASN A 6 3.35 6.98 -19.12
CA ASN A 6 3.26 7.59 -20.43
C ASN A 6 2.42 6.75 -21.41
N THR A 7 1.91 7.39 -22.43
CA THR A 7 1.18 6.76 -23.53
C THR A 7 2.11 6.39 -24.65
N GLY A 8 2.00 5.16 -25.18
CA GLY A 8 2.81 4.65 -26.27
C GLY A 8 4.32 4.74 -26.01
N PRO A 9 4.81 4.17 -24.90
CA PRO A 9 6.23 4.28 -24.54
C PRO A 9 7.12 3.40 -25.41
N GLU A 10 8.18 3.97 -25.95
CA GLU A 10 9.29 3.30 -26.65
C GLU A 10 10.58 3.57 -25.88
N PRO A 11 11.09 2.64 -25.05
CA PRO A 11 12.33 2.86 -24.30
C PRO A 11 13.55 3.09 -25.18
N ARG A 12 13.67 2.35 -26.31
CA ARG A 12 14.75 2.48 -27.29
C ARG A 12 16.13 2.37 -26.66
N MET A 13 16.39 1.25 -25.99
CA MET A 13 17.70 0.95 -25.44
C MET A 13 18.71 0.77 -26.57
N THR A 14 19.79 1.58 -26.58
CA THR A 14 20.73 1.66 -27.70
C THR A 14 21.91 0.70 -27.57
N ASN A 15 22.23 0.24 -26.36
CA ASN A 15 23.40 -0.59 -26.10
C ASN A 15 23.07 -2.00 -25.55
N TYR A 16 21.85 -2.49 -25.72
CA TYR A 16 21.43 -3.81 -25.20
C TYR A 16 22.34 -4.94 -25.66
N ASP A 17 22.60 -5.06 -26.96
CA ASP A 17 23.39 -6.15 -27.51
C ASP A 17 24.87 -6.09 -27.06
N ASP A 18 25.41 -4.90 -26.78
CA ASP A 18 26.73 -4.73 -26.19
C ASP A 18 26.79 -5.25 -24.76
N LEU A 19 25.83 -4.84 -23.91
CA LEU A 19 25.76 -5.30 -22.53
C LEU A 19 25.58 -6.81 -22.44
N VAL A 20 24.73 -7.40 -23.30
CA VAL A 20 24.54 -8.85 -23.37
C VAL A 20 25.84 -9.55 -23.79
N ARG A 21 26.57 -9.02 -24.79
CA ARG A 21 27.83 -9.57 -25.25
C ARG A 21 28.88 -9.56 -24.14
N ARG A 22 29.03 -8.44 -23.41
CA ARG A 22 29.95 -8.28 -22.29
C ARG A 22 29.59 -9.24 -21.14
N ALA A 23 28.34 -9.32 -20.76
CA ALA A 23 27.88 -10.25 -19.73
C ALA A 23 28.17 -11.71 -20.10
N ARG A 24 27.98 -12.10 -21.37
CA ARG A 24 28.33 -13.44 -21.86
C ARG A 24 29.84 -13.70 -21.89
N ALA A 25 30.67 -12.67 -22.01
CA ALA A 25 32.11 -12.75 -21.88
C ALA A 25 32.59 -12.83 -20.42
N GLY A 26 31.67 -12.81 -19.44
CA GLY A 26 32.00 -12.88 -18.01
C GLY A 26 32.36 -11.53 -17.39
N GLU A 27 32.12 -10.41 -18.10
CA GLU A 27 32.29 -9.08 -17.53
C GLU A 27 31.15 -8.78 -16.53
N ALA A 28 31.48 -8.09 -15.45
CA ALA A 28 30.46 -7.53 -14.56
C ALA A 28 29.75 -6.37 -15.25
N VAL A 29 28.45 -6.52 -15.49
CA VAL A 29 27.60 -5.51 -16.12
C VAL A 29 26.54 -5.05 -15.12
N ASP A 30 26.52 -3.75 -14.80
CA ASP A 30 25.43 -3.15 -14.05
C ASP A 30 24.42 -2.51 -15.01
N ILE A 31 23.34 -3.24 -15.30
CA ILE A 31 22.28 -2.77 -16.19
C ILE A 31 21.58 -1.49 -15.69
N ARG A 32 21.66 -1.17 -14.39
CA ARG A 32 21.01 0.04 -13.83
C ARG A 32 21.77 1.31 -14.20
N THR A 33 23.07 1.24 -14.25
CA THR A 33 23.94 2.39 -14.49
C THR A 33 24.52 2.44 -15.90
N GLU A 34 24.62 1.30 -16.58
CA GLU A 34 25.25 1.19 -17.90
C GLU A 34 24.25 1.22 -19.07
N SER A 35 22.94 1.06 -18.84
CA SER A 35 21.93 1.10 -19.89
C SER A 35 21.77 2.50 -20.48
N LEU A 36 21.81 2.61 -21.80
CA LEU A 36 21.63 3.85 -22.55
C LEU A 36 20.30 3.81 -23.31
N PHE A 37 19.51 4.87 -23.18
CA PHE A 37 18.20 4.98 -23.79
C PHE A 37 18.02 6.26 -24.59
N GLU A 38 17.36 6.16 -25.75
CA GLU A 38 16.84 7.28 -26.55
C GLU A 38 15.31 7.24 -26.56
N SER A 39 14.73 7.25 -25.35
CA SER A 39 13.30 7.02 -25.14
C SER A 39 12.41 8.01 -25.89
N LYS A 40 11.30 7.50 -26.43
CA LYS A 40 10.19 8.27 -26.97
C LYS A 40 8.89 7.85 -26.32
N VAL A 41 7.92 8.74 -26.34
CA VAL A 41 6.53 8.49 -25.95
C VAL A 41 5.61 9.15 -26.97
N ALA A 42 4.44 8.56 -27.20
CA ALA A 42 3.44 9.21 -28.05
C ALA A 42 2.89 10.47 -27.37
N GLU A 43 2.62 10.37 -26.05
CA GLU A 43 2.23 11.50 -25.20
C GLU A 43 2.81 11.34 -23.80
N LEU A 44 3.17 12.46 -23.16
CA LEU A 44 3.54 12.50 -21.75
C LEU A 44 2.29 12.30 -20.89
N GLY A 45 2.38 11.41 -19.92
CA GLY A 45 1.25 11.03 -19.07
C GLY A 45 0.32 10.00 -19.72
N ILE A 46 -0.74 9.67 -19.02
CA ILE A 46 -1.74 8.67 -19.45
C ILE A 46 -2.84 9.38 -20.22
N SER A 47 -2.90 9.15 -21.53
CA SER A 47 -3.94 9.68 -22.41
C SER A 47 -5.01 8.63 -22.73
N CYS A 48 -6.02 9.05 -23.49
CA CYS A 48 -7.17 8.23 -23.87
C CYS A 48 -6.76 6.86 -24.46
N GLU A 49 -5.74 6.83 -25.32
CA GLU A 49 -5.34 5.64 -26.06
C GLU A 49 -4.74 4.53 -25.17
N THR A 50 -4.26 4.87 -23.97
CA THR A 50 -3.75 3.87 -23.01
C THR A 50 -4.87 2.93 -22.56
N CYS A 51 -6.07 3.44 -22.37
CA CYS A 51 -7.23 2.67 -21.90
C CYS A 51 -8.19 2.27 -23.01
N HIS A 52 -8.22 3.05 -24.11
CA HIS A 52 -9.19 2.88 -25.19
C HIS A 52 -8.58 2.29 -26.46
N GLY A 53 -7.24 2.11 -26.51
CA GLY A 53 -6.52 1.71 -27.72
C GLY A 53 -6.40 2.82 -28.77
N PRO A 54 -5.84 2.53 -29.96
CA PRO A 54 -5.60 3.52 -30.99
C PRO A 54 -6.87 4.26 -31.42
N GLY A 55 -6.88 5.59 -31.31
CA GLY A 55 -8.07 6.44 -31.51
C GLY A 55 -8.20 7.10 -32.86
N SER A 56 -7.23 7.00 -33.76
CA SER A 56 -7.21 7.74 -35.04
C SER A 56 -8.49 7.53 -35.88
N THR A 57 -8.92 6.28 -36.07
CA THR A 57 -10.13 5.95 -36.82
C THR A 57 -11.40 6.49 -36.13
N HIS A 58 -11.43 6.42 -34.79
CA HIS A 58 -12.52 7.00 -34.00
C HIS A 58 -12.60 8.52 -34.18
N VAL A 59 -11.48 9.22 -34.08
CA VAL A 59 -11.41 10.68 -34.25
C VAL A 59 -11.87 11.08 -35.67
N GLU A 60 -11.37 10.37 -36.70
CA GLU A 60 -11.78 10.60 -38.10
C GLU A 60 -13.31 10.42 -38.26
N ARG A 61 -13.87 9.32 -37.76
CA ARG A 61 -15.33 9.08 -37.80
C ARG A 61 -16.11 10.11 -37.01
N ALA A 62 -15.67 10.42 -35.78
CA ALA A 62 -16.31 11.39 -34.92
C ALA A 62 -16.25 12.84 -35.47
N GLY A 63 -15.33 13.14 -36.39
CA GLY A 63 -15.28 14.39 -37.12
C GLY A 63 -16.49 14.63 -38.02
N SER A 64 -17.16 13.57 -38.48
CA SER A 64 -18.36 13.66 -39.33
C SER A 64 -19.67 13.81 -38.50
N LEU A 65 -20.46 14.81 -38.81
CA LEU A 65 -21.78 15.00 -38.16
C LEU A 65 -22.72 13.80 -38.38
N LEU A 66 -22.72 13.25 -39.60
CA LEU A 66 -23.54 12.08 -39.95
C LEU A 66 -23.07 10.84 -39.15
N ALA A 67 -21.76 10.60 -39.05
CA ALA A 67 -21.23 9.48 -38.30
C ALA A 67 -21.52 9.61 -36.78
N ARG A 68 -21.38 10.81 -36.20
CA ARG A 68 -21.79 11.07 -34.81
C ARG A 68 -23.27 10.80 -34.56
N THR A 69 -24.12 11.20 -35.52
CA THR A 69 -25.58 10.93 -35.43
C THR A 69 -25.84 9.42 -35.50
N ALA A 70 -25.20 8.70 -36.42
CA ALA A 70 -25.31 7.25 -36.54
C ALA A 70 -24.80 6.53 -35.26
N MET A 71 -23.66 6.96 -34.70
CA MET A 71 -23.18 6.44 -33.42
C MET A 71 -24.19 6.63 -32.28
N ARG A 72 -24.81 7.82 -32.16
CA ARG A 72 -25.83 8.09 -31.17
C ARG A 72 -27.07 7.22 -31.34
N LEU A 73 -27.52 6.98 -32.56
CA LEU A 73 -28.66 6.11 -32.87
C LEU A 73 -28.34 4.63 -32.55
N ASN A 74 -27.07 4.22 -32.62
CA ASN A 74 -26.59 2.88 -32.29
C ASN A 74 -26.15 2.74 -30.83
N GLY A 75 -26.67 3.54 -29.91
CA GLY A 75 -26.37 3.47 -28.47
C GLY A 75 -25.07 4.14 -28.06
N GLY A 76 -24.50 5.02 -28.90
CA GLY A 76 -23.30 5.82 -28.59
C GLY A 76 -21.96 5.03 -28.64
N ARG A 77 -21.98 3.79 -29.09
CA ARG A 77 -20.77 2.95 -29.20
C ARG A 77 -20.14 3.06 -30.59
N ASP A 78 -18.82 3.22 -30.64
CA ASP A 78 -18.02 3.13 -31.86
C ASP A 78 -17.09 1.91 -31.79
N ALA A 79 -17.24 0.97 -32.73
CA ALA A 79 -16.40 -0.22 -32.81
C ALA A 79 -14.93 0.07 -33.17
N ALA A 80 -14.61 1.33 -33.55
CA ALA A 80 -13.24 1.74 -33.84
C ALA A 80 -12.42 2.08 -32.59
N ILE A 81 -13.05 2.08 -31.40
CA ILE A 81 -12.36 2.35 -30.14
C ILE A 81 -12.90 1.42 -29.04
N VAL A 82 -12.04 0.98 -28.16
CA VAL A 82 -12.46 0.10 -27.05
C VAL A 82 -13.14 0.93 -25.95
N ASN A 83 -14.26 0.45 -25.43
CA ASN A 83 -14.82 0.93 -24.18
C ASN A 83 -14.65 -0.15 -23.10
N PRO A 84 -13.80 0.07 -22.07
CA PRO A 84 -13.57 -0.90 -21.01
C PRO A 84 -14.85 -1.39 -20.30
N GLU A 85 -15.87 -0.52 -20.16
CA GLU A 85 -17.19 -0.87 -19.58
C GLU A 85 -17.95 -1.92 -20.41
N GLY A 86 -17.67 -2.00 -21.69
CA GLY A 86 -18.30 -2.96 -22.60
C GLY A 86 -17.56 -4.27 -22.78
N LEU A 87 -16.42 -4.45 -22.13
CA LEU A 87 -15.63 -5.66 -22.16
C LEU A 87 -16.13 -6.68 -21.11
N ALA A 88 -15.75 -7.94 -21.26
CA ALA A 88 -15.86 -8.91 -20.17
C ALA A 88 -15.02 -8.44 -18.96
N ALA A 89 -15.42 -8.83 -17.76
CA ALA A 89 -14.81 -8.36 -16.50
C ALA A 89 -13.29 -8.57 -16.47
N GLU A 90 -12.83 -9.74 -16.95
CA GLU A 90 -11.40 -10.03 -17.06
C GLU A 90 -10.68 -9.02 -17.95
N GLN A 91 -11.15 -8.79 -19.17
CA GLN A 91 -10.52 -7.87 -20.12
C GLN A 91 -10.60 -6.42 -19.66
N SER A 92 -11.73 -6.01 -19.06
CA SER A 92 -11.89 -4.68 -18.45
C SER A 92 -10.85 -4.43 -17.36
N THR A 93 -10.68 -5.39 -16.45
CA THR A 93 -9.70 -5.32 -15.37
C THR A 93 -8.27 -5.34 -15.89
N GLN A 94 -7.98 -6.08 -16.97
CA GLN A 94 -6.67 -6.15 -17.62
C GLN A 94 -6.22 -4.82 -18.23
N VAL A 95 -7.16 -3.95 -18.63
CA VAL A 95 -6.81 -2.59 -19.08
C VAL A 95 -6.09 -1.81 -17.98
N CYS A 96 -6.50 -1.94 -16.73
CA CYS A 96 -5.82 -1.32 -15.58
C CYS A 96 -4.58 -2.12 -15.17
N GLY A 97 -4.67 -3.45 -15.22
CA GLY A 97 -3.59 -4.38 -14.85
C GLY A 97 -2.31 -4.25 -15.68
N GLN A 98 -2.38 -3.65 -16.86
CA GLN A 98 -1.17 -3.35 -17.65
C GLN A 98 -0.22 -2.39 -16.93
N CYS A 99 -0.70 -1.58 -15.99
CA CYS A 99 0.09 -0.64 -15.19
C CYS A 99 -0.01 -0.94 -13.69
N HIS A 100 -1.21 -1.24 -13.18
CA HIS A 100 -1.49 -1.53 -11.77
C HIS A 100 -1.26 -3.00 -11.39
N GLY A 101 -0.33 -3.67 -12.07
CA GLY A 101 0.07 -5.04 -11.80
C GLY A 101 1.52 -5.29 -12.18
N GLN A 102 2.31 -5.82 -11.26
CA GLN A 102 3.67 -6.25 -11.59
C GLN A 102 3.63 -7.42 -12.57
N ARG A 103 4.45 -7.34 -13.59
CA ARG A 103 4.45 -8.27 -14.73
C ARG A 103 5.84 -8.41 -15.33
N LEU A 104 6.06 -9.52 -16.00
CA LEU A 104 7.29 -9.83 -16.74
C LEU A 104 6.95 -10.14 -18.19
N PRO A 105 7.83 -9.83 -19.13
CA PRO A 105 7.80 -10.43 -20.46
C PRO A 105 7.93 -11.96 -20.37
N LYS A 106 7.17 -12.71 -21.17
CA LYS A 106 7.16 -14.18 -21.11
C LYS A 106 8.40 -14.84 -21.71
N THR A 107 9.03 -14.18 -22.67
CA THR A 107 10.17 -14.71 -23.43
C THR A 107 11.26 -13.69 -23.58
N ASN A 108 12.50 -14.14 -23.89
CA ASN A 108 13.61 -13.25 -24.15
C ASN A 108 13.36 -12.33 -25.36
N ASP A 109 12.61 -12.78 -26.37
CA ASP A 109 12.24 -11.95 -27.50
C ASP A 109 11.30 -10.83 -27.08
N MET A 110 10.33 -11.11 -26.20
CA MET A 110 9.48 -10.06 -25.62
C MET A 110 10.27 -9.10 -24.72
N VAL A 111 11.30 -9.55 -23.99
CA VAL A 111 12.21 -8.64 -23.26
C VAL A 111 12.87 -7.67 -24.24
N ARG A 112 13.41 -8.20 -25.34
CA ARG A 112 14.05 -7.37 -26.38
C ARG A 112 13.06 -6.39 -27.01
N GLU A 113 11.85 -6.83 -27.31
CA GLU A 113 10.79 -5.98 -27.84
C GLU A 113 10.43 -4.85 -26.86
N TRP A 114 10.23 -5.18 -25.57
CA TRP A 114 9.89 -4.19 -24.56
C TRP A 114 10.94 -3.11 -24.39
N ILE A 115 12.24 -3.47 -24.37
CA ILE A 115 13.32 -2.51 -24.18
C ILE A 115 13.57 -1.65 -25.42
N HIS A 116 13.05 -2.02 -26.58
CA HIS A 116 13.15 -1.24 -27.81
C HIS A 116 11.85 -0.50 -28.14
N ALA A 117 10.75 -1.24 -28.32
CA ALA A 117 9.48 -0.73 -28.84
C ALA A 117 8.38 -0.57 -27.77
N GLY A 118 8.64 -1.01 -26.53
CA GLY A 118 7.66 -0.96 -25.45
C GLY A 118 6.68 -2.13 -25.45
N PRO A 119 5.70 -2.13 -24.51
CA PRO A 119 4.70 -3.18 -24.37
C PRO A 119 3.78 -3.27 -25.59
N THR A 120 3.44 -4.49 -26.00
CA THR A 120 2.60 -4.76 -27.17
C THR A 120 1.11 -4.86 -26.86
N PHE A 121 0.73 -4.97 -25.59
CA PHE A 121 -0.68 -5.04 -25.18
C PHE A 121 -1.47 -3.83 -25.63
N ARG A 122 -2.70 -4.06 -26.08
CA ARG A 122 -3.69 -3.02 -26.37
C ARG A 122 -5.01 -3.36 -25.67
N ALA A 123 -5.71 -2.32 -25.22
CA ALA A 123 -7.03 -2.49 -24.59
C ALA A 123 -7.94 -3.39 -25.42
N GLY A 124 -8.64 -4.30 -24.76
CA GLY A 124 -9.52 -5.30 -25.40
C GLY A 124 -8.83 -6.63 -25.79
N GLN A 125 -7.51 -6.68 -25.77
CA GLN A 125 -6.77 -7.96 -25.89
C GLN A 125 -6.72 -8.68 -24.54
N ASN A 126 -6.25 -9.92 -24.55
CA ASN A 126 -5.92 -10.64 -23.31
C ASN A 126 -4.50 -10.26 -22.88
N LEU A 127 -4.38 -9.59 -21.73
CA LEU A 127 -3.08 -9.17 -21.18
C LEU A 127 -2.13 -10.34 -20.97
N ASN A 128 -2.67 -11.51 -20.62
CA ASN A 128 -1.89 -12.73 -20.39
C ASN A 128 -1.23 -13.28 -21.67
N ASP A 129 -1.60 -12.84 -22.86
CA ASP A 129 -0.91 -13.20 -24.10
C ASP A 129 0.40 -12.39 -24.28
N HIS A 130 0.46 -11.21 -23.68
CA HIS A 130 1.56 -10.25 -23.81
C HIS A 130 2.53 -10.28 -22.63
N VAL A 131 2.06 -10.66 -21.44
CA VAL A 131 2.86 -10.63 -20.21
C VAL A 131 2.49 -11.79 -19.28
N GLN A 132 3.36 -12.05 -18.32
CA GLN A 132 3.11 -12.91 -17.18
C GLN A 132 2.97 -12.03 -15.93
N PRO A 133 1.81 -11.97 -15.26
CA PRO A 133 1.68 -11.34 -13.96
C PRO A 133 2.61 -12.01 -12.93
N VAL A 134 3.19 -11.20 -12.06
CA VAL A 134 4.08 -11.68 -10.99
C VAL A 134 3.24 -12.10 -9.78
N TRP A 135 3.50 -13.31 -9.31
CA TRP A 135 2.92 -13.89 -8.10
C TRP A 135 4.00 -14.26 -7.10
N GLN A 136 3.62 -14.59 -5.87
CA GLN A 136 4.55 -14.96 -4.78
C GLN A 136 5.60 -16.01 -5.21
N HIS A 137 5.18 -17.00 -5.99
CA HIS A 137 6.02 -18.12 -6.44
C HIS A 137 6.51 -17.99 -7.88
N THR A 138 6.39 -16.81 -8.49
CA THR A 138 6.96 -16.56 -9.81
C THR A 138 8.48 -16.69 -9.72
N PRO A 139 9.12 -17.51 -10.58
CA PRO A 139 10.57 -17.66 -10.56
C PRO A 139 11.28 -16.32 -10.80
N ALA A 140 12.23 -16.01 -9.94
CA ALA A 140 13.08 -14.83 -10.14
C ALA A 140 14.01 -15.02 -11.35
N PRO A 141 14.42 -13.92 -12.03
CA PRO A 141 15.47 -14.00 -13.04
C PRO A 141 16.78 -14.60 -12.46
N ALA A 142 17.53 -15.34 -13.28
CA ALA A 142 18.67 -16.15 -12.84
C ALA A 142 19.78 -15.37 -12.09
N GLN A 143 19.88 -14.06 -12.28
CA GLN A 143 20.85 -13.19 -11.61
C GLN A 143 20.24 -12.38 -10.46
N ALA A 144 18.96 -12.55 -10.18
CA ALA A 144 18.26 -11.88 -9.08
C ALA A 144 18.24 -12.78 -7.83
N ASP A 145 17.94 -12.17 -6.67
CA ASP A 145 17.62 -12.90 -5.45
C ASP A 145 16.44 -13.85 -5.72
N GLU A 146 16.59 -15.11 -5.34
CA GLU A 146 15.54 -16.13 -5.51
C GLU A 146 14.21 -15.75 -4.84
N ASN A 147 14.27 -14.94 -3.77
CA ASN A 147 13.13 -14.46 -3.02
C ASN A 147 12.59 -13.12 -3.53
N LEU A 148 13.10 -12.58 -4.62
CA LEU A 148 12.75 -11.25 -5.15
C LEU A 148 11.24 -11.00 -5.18
N PHE A 149 10.47 -11.97 -5.67
CA PHE A 149 9.02 -11.83 -5.77
C PHE A 149 8.30 -12.29 -4.50
N ALA A 150 8.81 -13.30 -3.80
CA ALA A 150 8.23 -13.74 -2.54
C ALA A 150 8.15 -12.60 -1.52
N LEU A 151 9.17 -11.72 -1.46
CA LEU A 151 9.21 -10.55 -0.58
C LEU A 151 8.17 -9.45 -0.94
N ARG A 152 7.49 -9.56 -2.07
CA ARG A 152 6.42 -8.64 -2.49
C ARG A 152 5.04 -9.05 -2.00
N PHE A 153 4.95 -10.20 -1.35
CA PHE A 153 3.72 -10.78 -0.82
C PHE A 153 3.90 -11.14 0.65
N TRP A 154 2.80 -11.13 1.39
CA TRP A 154 2.72 -11.76 2.70
C TRP A 154 2.78 -13.28 2.55
N ALA A 155 3.01 -14.03 3.63
CA ALA A 155 3.16 -15.47 3.55
C ALA A 155 1.90 -16.20 3.01
N ASP A 156 0.74 -15.58 3.11
CA ASP A 156 -0.54 -16.08 2.56
C ASP A 156 -0.77 -15.71 1.07
N GLY A 157 0.22 -15.10 0.41
CA GLY A 157 0.14 -14.67 -0.98
C GLY A 157 -0.60 -13.34 -1.22
N THR A 158 -1.02 -12.64 -0.16
CA THR A 158 -1.57 -11.29 -0.28
C THR A 158 -0.48 -10.30 -0.68
N PRO A 159 -0.70 -9.44 -1.69
CA PRO A 159 0.23 -8.36 -2.00
C PRO A 159 0.47 -7.44 -0.78
N ARG A 160 1.73 -7.10 -0.53
CA ARG A 160 2.11 -6.23 0.60
C ARG A 160 2.66 -4.86 0.19
N LEU A 161 2.85 -4.67 -1.11
CA LEU A 161 3.31 -3.43 -1.74
C LEU A 161 2.32 -3.00 -2.81
N SER A 162 2.33 -1.71 -3.17
CA SER A 162 1.57 -1.18 -4.30
C SER A 162 2.11 -1.70 -5.65
N ALA A 163 1.42 -1.32 -6.72
CA ALA A 163 1.58 -1.86 -8.07
C ALA A 163 1.27 -3.37 -8.17
N TYR A 164 0.44 -3.87 -7.23
CA TYR A 164 -0.14 -5.21 -7.21
C TYR A 164 -1.65 -5.16 -7.00
N GLU A 165 -2.29 -4.02 -7.28
CA GLU A 165 -3.75 -3.84 -7.16
C GLU A 165 -4.49 -4.85 -8.02
N TYR A 166 -4.00 -5.08 -9.24
CA TYR A 166 -4.53 -6.10 -10.15
C TYR A 166 -4.48 -7.50 -9.52
N GLN A 167 -3.31 -7.93 -9.01
CA GLN A 167 -3.17 -9.22 -8.35
C GLN A 167 -4.03 -9.33 -7.09
N GLY A 168 -4.16 -8.23 -6.34
CA GLY A 168 -5.04 -8.18 -5.17
C GLY A 168 -6.50 -8.40 -5.54
N LEU A 169 -6.99 -7.68 -6.54
CA LEU A 169 -8.37 -7.81 -7.02
C LEU A 169 -8.68 -9.22 -7.52
N LEU A 170 -7.79 -9.84 -8.29
CA LEU A 170 -7.96 -11.21 -8.79
C LEU A 170 -8.08 -12.26 -7.68
N GLN A 171 -7.66 -11.96 -6.45
CA GLN A 171 -7.80 -12.82 -5.27
C GLN A 171 -9.07 -12.51 -4.46
N SER A 172 -9.81 -11.46 -4.79
CA SER A 172 -11.01 -11.03 -4.05
C SER A 172 -12.21 -11.90 -4.39
N ALA A 173 -13.00 -12.26 -3.40
CA ALA A 173 -14.29 -12.93 -3.62
C ALA A 173 -15.23 -12.10 -4.52
N CYS A 174 -15.21 -10.77 -4.36
CA CYS A 174 -15.98 -9.85 -5.21
C CYS A 174 -15.64 -9.98 -6.70
N TYR A 175 -14.38 -10.23 -7.04
CA TYR A 175 -13.97 -10.49 -8.43
C TYR A 175 -14.34 -11.92 -8.86
N LEU A 176 -14.02 -12.91 -8.04
CA LEU A 176 -14.17 -14.33 -8.39
C LEU A 176 -15.63 -14.76 -8.52
N GLU A 177 -16.52 -14.18 -7.71
CA GLU A 177 -17.93 -14.61 -7.62
C GLU A 177 -18.92 -13.59 -8.22
N ALA A 178 -18.54 -12.32 -8.30
CA ALA A 178 -19.41 -11.24 -8.74
C ALA A 178 -18.87 -10.41 -9.91
N GLU A 179 -17.75 -10.84 -10.52
CA GLU A 179 -17.13 -10.19 -11.68
C GLU A 179 -16.84 -8.69 -11.46
N LEU A 180 -16.54 -8.28 -10.20
CA LEU A 180 -16.21 -6.90 -9.86
C LEU A 180 -14.98 -6.42 -10.65
N THR A 181 -15.07 -5.27 -11.26
CA THR A 181 -13.99 -4.66 -12.04
C THR A 181 -13.46 -3.39 -11.39
N CYS A 182 -12.32 -2.88 -11.84
CA CYS A 182 -11.75 -1.62 -11.35
C CYS A 182 -12.71 -0.44 -11.53
N ILE A 183 -13.44 -0.40 -12.65
CA ILE A 183 -14.35 0.71 -12.99
C ILE A 183 -15.66 0.70 -12.20
N ASP A 184 -15.95 -0.35 -11.45
CA ASP A 184 -17.08 -0.35 -10.52
C ASP A 184 -16.89 0.63 -9.38
N CYS A 185 -15.62 0.88 -8.99
CA CYS A 185 -15.28 1.82 -7.92
C CYS A 185 -14.61 3.09 -8.46
N HIS A 186 -13.75 2.97 -9.46
CA HIS A 186 -12.95 4.08 -9.98
C HIS A 186 -13.59 4.73 -11.21
N SER A 187 -13.29 6.02 -11.41
CA SER A 187 -13.65 6.77 -12.60
C SER A 187 -12.49 7.65 -13.03
N VAL A 188 -11.89 7.33 -14.17
CA VAL A 188 -10.81 8.13 -14.76
C VAL A 188 -11.35 9.35 -15.55
N HIS A 189 -12.67 9.46 -15.70
CA HIS A 189 -13.34 10.59 -16.32
C HIS A 189 -14.04 11.43 -15.25
N GLY A 190 -13.30 12.36 -14.61
CA GLY A 190 -13.86 13.28 -13.64
C GLY A 190 -14.03 12.70 -12.22
N GLY A 191 -13.33 11.62 -11.88
CA GLY A 191 -13.22 11.15 -10.50
C GLY A 191 -12.36 12.08 -9.66
N ASP A 192 -12.45 11.94 -8.33
CA ASP A 192 -11.57 12.64 -7.40
C ASP A 192 -10.12 12.29 -7.72
N PRO A 193 -9.21 13.26 -7.94
CA PRO A 193 -7.80 12.96 -8.18
C PRO A 193 -7.16 12.07 -7.12
N ALA A 194 -7.61 12.15 -5.87
CA ALA A 194 -7.19 11.26 -4.81
C ALA A 194 -7.85 9.88 -4.94
N GLY A 195 -7.23 8.98 -5.70
CA GLY A 195 -7.68 7.60 -5.89
C GLY A 195 -8.71 7.41 -7.00
N GLN A 196 -9.08 8.43 -7.78
CA GLN A 196 -10.01 8.33 -8.91
C GLN A 196 -11.41 7.79 -8.52
N ILE A 197 -11.82 7.98 -7.27
CA ILE A 197 -13.12 7.52 -6.79
C ILE A 197 -14.23 8.45 -7.30
N SER A 198 -15.27 7.90 -7.94
CA SER A 198 -16.44 8.66 -8.35
C SER A 198 -17.30 9.08 -7.15
N ASP A 199 -18.04 10.19 -7.26
CA ASP A 199 -18.91 10.68 -6.17
C ASP A 199 -19.91 9.62 -5.67
N ARG A 200 -20.46 8.83 -6.57
CA ARG A 200 -21.37 7.72 -6.24
C ARG A 200 -20.74 6.58 -5.45
N ASN A 201 -19.41 6.54 -5.37
CA ASN A 201 -18.62 5.51 -4.73
C ASN A 201 -17.92 6.01 -3.46
N ARG A 202 -18.33 7.16 -2.91
CA ARG A 202 -17.76 7.67 -1.64
C ARG A 202 -18.25 6.86 -0.45
N GLY A 203 -17.40 6.75 0.54
CA GLY A 203 -17.70 6.03 1.79
C GLY A 203 -18.01 4.55 1.55
N ASN A 204 -19.10 4.06 2.13
CA ASN A 204 -19.50 2.64 2.06
C ASN A 204 -20.34 2.29 0.81
N GLU A 205 -20.71 3.26 -0.02
CA GLU A 205 -21.62 3.04 -1.17
C GLU A 205 -21.15 1.96 -2.16
N PRO A 206 -19.85 1.83 -2.50
CA PRO A 206 -19.40 0.75 -3.38
C PRO A 206 -19.78 -0.64 -2.86
N CYS A 207 -19.69 -0.83 -1.55
CA CYS A 207 -19.95 -2.11 -0.89
C CYS A 207 -21.48 -2.33 -0.73
N LEU A 208 -22.20 -1.28 -0.32
CA LEU A 208 -23.62 -1.35 0.00
C LEU A 208 -24.52 -1.54 -1.24
N ARG A 209 -24.01 -1.38 -2.45
CA ARG A 209 -24.74 -1.73 -3.67
C ARG A 209 -25.03 -3.23 -3.76
N CYS A 210 -24.12 -4.06 -3.32
CA CYS A 210 -24.26 -5.52 -3.28
C CYS A 210 -24.65 -5.99 -1.87
N HIS A 211 -24.02 -5.47 -0.82
CA HIS A 211 -24.24 -5.85 0.57
C HIS A 211 -25.35 -5.02 1.23
N GLN A 212 -26.56 -5.04 0.66
CA GLN A 212 -27.67 -4.19 1.06
C GLN A 212 -28.18 -4.44 2.49
N ASP A 213 -27.93 -5.63 3.03
CA ASP A 213 -28.32 -5.99 4.41
C ASP A 213 -27.62 -5.11 5.47
N PHE A 214 -26.48 -4.51 5.13
CA PHE A 214 -25.74 -3.59 6.02
C PHE A 214 -26.12 -2.11 5.80
N ARG A 215 -27.07 -1.78 4.90
CA ARG A 215 -27.56 -0.41 4.73
C ARG A 215 -28.25 0.17 5.95
N PRO A 216 -29.09 -0.59 6.68
CA PRO A 216 -29.64 -0.08 7.93
C PRO A 216 -28.52 0.18 8.96
N GLU A 217 -28.52 1.36 9.56
CA GLU A 217 -27.51 1.79 10.56
C GLU A 217 -27.36 0.76 11.69
N THR A 218 -28.47 0.21 12.17
CA THR A 218 -28.46 -0.82 13.21
C THR A 218 -27.74 -2.10 12.79
N ALA A 219 -27.88 -2.50 11.52
CA ALA A 219 -27.19 -3.67 10.98
C ALA A 219 -25.68 -3.38 10.78
N LEU A 220 -25.35 -2.18 10.32
CA LEU A 220 -23.96 -1.75 10.20
C LEU A 220 -23.26 -1.75 11.55
N ILE A 221 -23.84 -1.14 12.58
CA ILE A 221 -23.32 -1.13 13.96
C ILE A 221 -23.20 -2.54 14.51
N ALA A 222 -24.20 -3.39 14.29
CA ALA A 222 -24.18 -4.78 14.75
C ALA A 222 -23.04 -5.59 14.12
N HIS A 223 -22.72 -5.32 12.85
CA HIS A 223 -21.62 -5.94 12.11
C HIS A 223 -20.26 -5.41 12.55
N THR A 224 -20.08 -4.08 12.54
CA THR A 224 -18.78 -3.44 12.76
C THR A 224 -18.40 -3.32 14.23
N LYS A 225 -19.38 -3.33 15.16
CA LYS A 225 -19.25 -3.02 16.59
C LYS A 225 -18.77 -1.59 16.86
N HIS A 226 -18.96 -0.68 15.89
CA HIS A 226 -18.57 0.72 15.99
C HIS A 226 -19.76 1.64 15.66
N PRO A 227 -19.76 2.92 16.12
CA PRO A 227 -20.75 3.91 15.69
C PRO A 227 -20.76 4.05 14.16
N ALA A 228 -21.95 4.21 13.57
CA ALA A 228 -22.12 4.18 12.11
C ALA A 228 -21.34 5.28 11.37
N ASP A 229 -21.15 6.43 11.99
CA ASP A 229 -20.45 7.60 11.45
C ASP A 229 -18.91 7.57 11.70
N SER A 230 -18.43 6.58 12.46
CA SER A 230 -17.01 6.45 12.81
C SER A 230 -16.20 5.79 11.70
N GLU A 231 -14.86 5.98 11.73
CA GLU A 231 -13.92 5.27 10.86
C GLU A 231 -13.97 3.74 11.04
N GLY A 232 -14.36 3.24 12.22
CA GLY A 232 -14.56 1.81 12.47
C GLY A 232 -15.74 1.20 11.72
N SER A 233 -16.64 2.03 11.18
CA SER A 233 -17.77 1.60 10.33
C SER A 233 -17.54 1.83 8.84
N ARG A 234 -16.33 2.20 8.42
CA ARG A 234 -15.95 2.23 7.01
C ARG A 234 -15.57 0.82 6.55
N CYS A 235 -16.36 0.24 5.64
CA CYS A 235 -16.17 -1.13 5.15
C CYS A 235 -14.71 -1.41 4.73
N TYR A 236 -14.12 -0.48 3.98
CA TYR A 236 -12.76 -0.61 3.46
C TYR A 236 -11.67 -0.57 4.55
N ASN A 237 -11.92 0.00 5.72
CA ASN A 237 -10.93 0.01 6.80
C ASN A 237 -10.68 -1.40 7.37
N CYS A 238 -11.67 -2.28 7.27
CA CYS A 238 -11.58 -3.67 7.70
C CYS A 238 -11.30 -4.64 6.54
N HIS A 239 -11.96 -4.44 5.39
CA HIS A 239 -11.93 -5.37 4.27
C HIS A 239 -10.84 -5.08 3.23
N MET A 240 -10.21 -3.89 3.30
CA MET A 240 -9.11 -3.45 2.43
C MET A 240 -8.01 -2.80 3.29
N PRO A 241 -7.33 -3.57 4.16
CA PRO A 241 -6.28 -3.02 5.03
C PRO A 241 -5.14 -2.40 4.21
N ASP A 242 -4.28 -1.68 4.91
CA ASP A 242 -3.22 -0.90 4.29
C ASP A 242 -2.10 -1.73 3.68
N VAL A 243 -1.53 -1.19 2.62
CA VAL A 243 -0.28 -1.64 1.99
C VAL A 243 0.64 -0.44 1.76
N VAL A 244 1.95 -0.70 1.72
CA VAL A 244 2.94 0.36 1.46
C VAL A 244 2.96 0.71 -0.01
N TYR A 245 2.95 2.00 -0.31
CA TYR A 245 3.19 2.55 -1.64
C TYR A 245 4.64 3.05 -1.79
N GLY A 246 5.25 2.74 -2.93
CA GLY A 246 6.69 2.89 -3.14
C GLY A 246 7.28 4.28 -2.96
N VAL A 247 6.47 5.33 -3.06
CA VAL A 247 6.89 6.72 -2.87
C VAL A 247 6.66 7.24 -1.44
N MET A 248 6.79 6.35 -0.46
CA MET A 248 6.56 6.66 0.96
C MET A 248 5.14 7.15 1.23
N ASP A 249 4.17 6.42 0.72
CA ASP A 249 2.76 6.62 0.98
C ASP A 249 2.10 5.29 1.38
N ILE A 250 0.87 5.32 1.83
CA ILE A 250 0.08 4.16 2.21
C ILE A 250 -1.17 4.13 1.36
N HIS A 251 -1.41 2.99 0.74
CA HIS A 251 -2.61 2.70 -0.03
C HIS A 251 -3.39 1.56 0.61
N ARG A 252 -4.48 1.13 -0.03
CA ARG A 252 -5.29 0.00 0.42
C ARG A 252 -5.01 -1.22 -0.42
N THR A 253 -4.99 -2.39 0.23
CA THR A 253 -5.00 -3.64 -0.53
C THR A 253 -6.27 -3.75 -1.36
N HIS A 254 -6.13 -4.30 -2.56
CA HIS A 254 -7.28 -4.63 -3.42
C HIS A 254 -7.68 -6.11 -3.31
N ARG A 255 -7.06 -6.88 -2.43
CA ARG A 255 -7.61 -8.15 -1.97
C ARG A 255 -8.70 -7.85 -0.94
N ILE A 256 -9.93 -7.71 -1.43
CA ILE A 256 -11.11 -7.46 -0.61
C ILE A 256 -11.49 -8.77 0.06
N GLU A 257 -11.34 -8.82 1.38
CA GLU A 257 -11.54 -10.05 2.15
C GLU A 257 -12.06 -9.76 3.57
N SER A 258 -12.58 -10.78 4.23
CA SER A 258 -12.95 -10.67 5.65
C SER A 258 -11.69 -10.67 6.53
N PRO A 259 -11.60 -9.77 7.53
CA PRO A 259 -10.51 -9.79 8.51
C PRO A 259 -10.39 -11.14 9.20
N ASP A 260 -9.16 -11.59 9.38
CA ASP A 260 -8.86 -12.86 10.06
C ASP A 260 -7.54 -12.72 10.83
N ALA A 261 -7.64 -12.52 12.15
CA ALA A 261 -6.48 -12.23 12.98
C ALA A 261 -5.50 -13.42 13.09
N ILE A 262 -6.00 -14.65 13.03
CA ILE A 262 -5.18 -15.86 13.10
C ILE A 262 -4.39 -16.03 11.82
N ARG A 263 -5.05 -15.90 10.66
CA ARG A 263 -4.39 -15.95 9.36
C ARG A 263 -3.37 -14.81 9.21
N ASP A 264 -3.74 -13.60 9.62
CA ASP A 264 -2.89 -12.41 9.50
C ASP A 264 -1.63 -12.56 10.35
N ALA A 265 -1.74 -13.02 11.60
CA ALA A 265 -0.59 -13.32 12.45
C ALA A 265 0.30 -14.43 11.85
N GLY A 266 -0.30 -15.50 11.32
CA GLY A 266 0.42 -16.58 10.64
C GLY A 266 1.12 -16.13 9.36
N ALA A 267 0.58 -15.12 8.67
CA ALA A 267 1.16 -14.53 7.46
C ALA A 267 2.18 -13.43 7.76
N GLY A 268 2.29 -12.97 9.00
CA GLY A 268 3.15 -11.86 9.40
C GLY A 268 2.63 -10.51 8.91
N ARG A 269 1.32 -10.36 8.65
CA ARG A 269 0.76 -9.09 8.19
C ARG A 269 -0.05 -8.39 9.29
N PRO A 270 -0.01 -7.04 9.34
CA PRO A 270 -0.83 -6.28 10.29
C PRO A 270 -2.32 -6.59 10.09
N ASN A 271 -3.03 -6.88 11.18
CA ASN A 271 -4.46 -7.14 11.12
C ASN A 271 -5.25 -5.83 11.04
N ALA A 272 -6.36 -5.83 10.32
CA ALA A 272 -7.19 -4.64 10.11
C ALA A 272 -7.69 -4.00 11.41
N CYS A 273 -8.05 -4.80 12.44
CA CYS A 273 -8.43 -4.27 13.75
C CYS A 273 -7.28 -3.56 14.45
N LEU A 274 -6.09 -4.15 14.37
CA LEU A 274 -4.87 -3.66 15.03
C LEU A 274 -4.27 -2.42 14.32
N ASN A 275 -4.67 -2.13 13.10
CA ASN A 275 -4.34 -0.86 12.43
C ASN A 275 -4.92 0.38 13.13
N CYS A 276 -5.92 0.20 14.00
CA CYS A 276 -6.52 1.27 14.80
C CYS A 276 -6.34 1.02 16.32
N HIS A 277 -6.43 -0.24 16.76
CA HIS A 277 -6.26 -0.67 18.14
C HIS A 277 -4.80 -1.08 18.40
N LEU A 278 -3.88 -0.11 18.25
CA LEU A 278 -2.43 -0.34 18.34
C LEU A 278 -1.96 -0.81 19.73
N ASP A 279 -2.76 -0.59 20.76
CA ASP A 279 -2.57 -1.05 22.14
C ASP A 279 -3.05 -2.49 22.37
N ALA A 280 -3.78 -3.05 21.40
CA ALA A 280 -4.31 -4.41 21.46
C ALA A 280 -3.36 -5.45 20.86
N THR A 281 -3.66 -6.72 21.13
CA THR A 281 -2.88 -7.89 20.69
C THR A 281 -3.60 -8.65 19.58
N PRO A 282 -2.89 -9.47 18.78
CA PRO A 282 -3.53 -10.38 17.82
C PRO A 282 -4.57 -11.31 18.44
N GLN A 283 -4.33 -11.78 19.67
CA GLN A 283 -5.28 -12.59 20.42
C GLN A 283 -6.57 -11.81 20.73
N TRP A 284 -6.45 -10.54 21.15
CA TRP A 284 -7.62 -9.67 21.36
C TRP A 284 -8.43 -9.55 20.07
N ALA A 285 -7.77 -9.28 18.94
CA ALA A 285 -8.45 -9.14 17.65
C ALA A 285 -9.19 -10.44 17.24
N ALA A 286 -8.57 -11.60 17.45
CA ALA A 286 -9.17 -12.89 17.15
C ALA A 286 -10.44 -13.15 18.02
N VAL A 287 -10.42 -12.75 19.29
CA VAL A 287 -11.59 -12.81 20.17
C VAL A 287 -12.70 -11.86 19.68
N GLN A 288 -12.37 -10.62 19.30
CA GLN A 288 -13.36 -9.67 18.78
C GLN A 288 -14.00 -10.17 17.47
N LEU A 289 -13.23 -10.85 16.63
CA LEU A 289 -13.71 -11.49 15.41
C LEU A 289 -14.44 -12.82 15.66
N GLN A 290 -14.58 -13.25 16.91
CA GLN A 290 -15.26 -14.50 17.31
C GLN A 290 -14.66 -15.73 16.60
N GLN A 291 -13.33 -15.74 16.42
CA GLN A 291 -12.63 -16.87 15.81
C GLN A 291 -12.60 -18.08 16.75
N ASP A 292 -12.30 -19.27 16.19
CA ASP A 292 -12.28 -20.52 16.95
C ASP A 292 -11.35 -20.44 18.18
N PRO A 293 -11.87 -20.64 19.40
CA PRO A 293 -11.07 -20.54 20.64
C PRO A 293 -9.85 -21.46 20.67
N ALA A 294 -9.93 -22.64 20.04
CA ALA A 294 -8.79 -23.56 19.97
C ALA A 294 -7.70 -23.05 19.01
N ALA A 295 -8.06 -22.26 18.02
CA ALA A 295 -7.09 -21.58 17.16
C ALA A 295 -6.53 -20.30 17.81
N VAL A 296 -7.36 -19.55 18.54
CA VAL A 296 -6.95 -18.38 19.33
C VAL A 296 -5.89 -18.76 20.37
N SER A 297 -6.06 -19.90 21.07
CA SER A 297 -5.09 -20.37 22.06
C SER A 297 -3.70 -20.68 21.48
N ARG A 298 -3.58 -20.86 20.15
CA ARG A 298 -2.30 -21.06 19.47
C ARG A 298 -1.54 -19.76 19.20
N LEU A 299 -2.19 -18.61 19.36
CA LEU A 299 -1.53 -17.31 19.37
C LEU A 299 -0.82 -17.02 20.71
N ASP A 300 -0.83 -17.96 21.65
CA ASP A 300 -0.18 -17.83 22.95
C ASP A 300 1.35 -17.93 22.78
N GLY A 301 2.04 -16.85 23.08
CA GLY A 301 3.49 -16.72 23.10
C GLY A 301 3.92 -15.41 23.71
N ALA A 302 5.20 -15.20 23.92
CA ALA A 302 5.71 -13.92 24.43
C ALA A 302 5.32 -12.74 23.51
N ASP A 303 5.21 -13.01 22.21
CA ASP A 303 4.82 -12.02 21.20
C ASP A 303 3.30 -11.71 21.22
N ALA A 304 2.47 -12.63 21.73
CA ALA A 304 1.02 -12.44 21.84
C ALA A 304 0.61 -11.57 23.04
N ALA A 305 1.51 -11.35 23.98
CA ALA A 305 1.27 -10.51 25.16
C ALA A 305 1.52 -9.01 24.91
N LEU A 306 2.19 -8.69 23.81
CA LEU A 306 2.53 -7.31 23.45
C LEU A 306 1.57 -6.76 22.38
N SER A 307 1.38 -5.45 22.42
CA SER A 307 0.52 -4.73 21.48
C SER A 307 1.12 -4.69 20.07
N GLU A 308 0.28 -4.40 19.07
CA GLU A 308 0.72 -4.25 17.67
C GLU A 308 1.79 -3.17 17.48
N ALA A 309 1.83 -2.16 18.37
CA ALA A 309 2.83 -1.10 18.33
C ALA A 309 4.28 -1.61 18.37
N VAL A 310 4.52 -2.82 18.91
CA VAL A 310 5.88 -3.43 18.90
C VAL A 310 6.44 -3.61 17.50
N ALA A 311 5.57 -3.74 16.49
CA ALA A 311 5.98 -3.85 15.10
C ALA A 311 6.72 -2.59 14.59
N LEU A 312 6.58 -1.43 15.25
CA LEU A 312 7.41 -0.24 14.97
C LEU A 312 8.91 -0.50 15.17
N LEU A 313 9.26 -1.42 16.06
CA LEU A 313 10.67 -1.74 16.38
C LEU A 313 11.05 -3.13 15.87
N ALA A 314 10.20 -4.12 16.09
CA ALA A 314 10.45 -5.53 15.80
C ALA A 314 10.04 -5.96 14.40
N GLY A 315 9.15 -5.23 13.74
CA GLY A 315 8.65 -5.56 12.41
C GLY A 315 9.68 -5.42 11.30
N ASP A 316 9.36 -5.98 10.15
CA ASP A 316 10.10 -5.70 8.92
C ASP A 316 9.77 -4.28 8.38
N PRO A 317 10.48 -3.78 7.36
CA PRO A 317 10.29 -2.41 6.88
C PRO A 317 8.86 -2.06 6.45
N VAL A 318 8.08 -3.05 5.96
CA VAL A 318 6.70 -2.82 5.52
C VAL A 318 5.76 -2.73 6.71
N GLN A 319 5.90 -3.63 7.70
CA GLN A 319 5.13 -3.56 8.95
C GLN A 319 5.40 -2.25 9.68
N LYS A 320 6.69 -1.86 9.83
CA LYS A 320 7.09 -0.57 10.44
C LYS A 320 6.45 0.63 9.75
N ALA A 321 6.41 0.63 8.42
CA ALA A 321 5.82 1.71 7.65
C ALA A 321 4.29 1.80 7.87
N ILE A 322 3.57 0.67 7.82
CA ILE A 322 2.12 0.62 8.02
C ILE A 322 1.78 1.09 9.44
N ILE A 323 2.40 0.52 10.45
CA ILE A 323 2.10 0.86 11.85
C ILE A 323 2.55 2.29 12.17
N GLY A 324 3.70 2.72 11.62
CA GLY A 324 4.16 4.10 11.72
C GLY A 324 3.16 5.12 11.17
N TYR A 325 2.57 4.84 10.01
CA TYR A 325 1.51 5.66 9.44
C TYR A 325 0.23 5.63 10.29
N ARG A 326 -0.19 4.44 10.72
CA ARG A 326 -1.44 4.26 11.49
C ARG A 326 -1.42 4.93 12.85
N ALA A 327 -0.26 5.01 13.48
CA ALA A 327 -0.11 5.70 14.77
C ALA A 327 -0.59 7.16 14.75
N GLY A 328 -0.50 7.85 13.61
CA GLY A 328 -0.94 9.23 13.46
C GLY A 328 -2.35 9.42 12.89
N GLN A 329 -3.00 8.35 12.46
CA GLN A 329 -4.33 8.48 11.85
C GLN A 329 -5.41 8.82 12.88
N PRO A 330 -6.45 9.56 12.48
CA PRO A 330 -7.59 9.85 13.34
C PRO A 330 -8.21 8.57 13.89
N GLY A 331 -8.43 8.54 15.18
CA GLY A 331 -9.09 7.42 15.89
C GLY A 331 -10.05 7.94 16.96
N ALA A 332 -10.63 7.03 17.72
CA ALA A 332 -11.52 7.38 18.83
C ALA A 332 -10.78 8.01 20.03
N GLN A 333 -9.45 7.92 20.06
CA GLN A 333 -8.62 8.38 21.18
C GLN A 333 -8.03 9.76 20.89
N SER A 334 -7.97 10.61 21.93
CA SER A 334 -7.33 11.93 21.87
C SER A 334 -5.79 11.84 21.79
N GLY A 335 -5.12 12.95 21.55
CA GLY A 335 -3.66 13.03 21.54
C GLY A 335 -3.01 12.48 22.82
N ILE A 336 -3.55 12.84 23.98
CA ILE A 336 -3.02 12.40 25.28
C ILE A 336 -3.27 10.90 25.54
N ASP A 337 -4.37 10.35 25.08
CA ASP A 337 -4.65 8.91 25.20
C ASP A 337 -3.68 8.07 24.36
N ARG A 338 -3.08 8.67 23.33
CA ARG A 338 -2.05 8.07 22.47
C ARG A 338 -0.62 8.44 22.88
N ALA A 339 -0.42 9.16 23.97
CA ALA A 339 0.91 9.59 24.45
C ALA A 339 1.88 8.41 24.66
N TRP A 340 1.37 7.21 24.96
CA TRP A 340 2.17 5.99 25.11
C TRP A 340 2.84 5.55 23.79
N LEU A 341 2.37 6.01 22.62
CA LEU A 341 3.02 5.75 21.32
C LEU A 341 4.27 6.60 21.12
N VAL A 342 4.40 7.75 21.80
CA VAL A 342 5.51 8.68 21.59
C VAL A 342 6.90 8.03 21.73
N PRO A 343 7.19 7.24 22.79
CA PRO A 343 8.50 6.60 22.90
C PRO A 343 8.77 5.58 21.79
N TYR A 344 7.75 4.90 21.26
CA TYR A 344 7.88 4.04 20.09
C TYR A 344 8.22 4.83 18.83
N LEU A 345 7.52 5.93 18.59
CA LEU A 345 7.73 6.79 17.41
C LEU A 345 9.09 7.46 17.43
N LEU A 346 9.54 7.97 18.58
CA LEU A 346 10.89 8.51 18.72
C LEU A 346 11.96 7.45 18.38
N GLN A 347 11.78 6.22 18.85
CA GLN A 347 12.71 5.12 18.51
C GLN A 347 12.63 4.74 17.03
N ALA A 348 11.42 4.72 16.42
CA ALA A 348 11.23 4.43 15.00
C ALA A 348 11.82 5.52 14.09
N MET A 349 11.94 6.78 14.57
CA MET A 349 12.65 7.84 13.86
C MET A 349 14.17 7.61 13.78
N ALA A 350 14.74 6.68 14.55
CA ALA A 350 16.12 6.23 14.43
C ALA A 350 16.31 5.10 13.41
N ASP A 351 15.23 4.52 12.88
CA ASP A 351 15.27 3.38 11.96
C ASP A 351 16.16 3.64 10.73
N LYS A 352 16.71 2.57 10.15
CA LYS A 352 17.54 2.66 8.94
C LYS A 352 16.74 2.97 7.66
N TYR A 353 15.42 2.66 7.65
CA TYR A 353 14.56 2.94 6.50
C TYR A 353 13.96 4.35 6.56
N PRO A 354 14.14 5.16 5.49
CA PRO A 354 13.58 6.52 5.44
C PRO A 354 12.05 6.57 5.57
N SER A 355 11.34 5.57 5.03
CA SER A 355 9.87 5.49 5.15
C SER A 355 9.41 5.33 6.59
N SER A 356 10.06 4.44 7.37
CA SER A 356 9.75 4.25 8.80
C SER A 356 9.95 5.55 9.56
N ARG A 357 11.08 6.24 9.33
CA ARG A 357 11.37 7.53 9.98
C ARG A 357 10.35 8.60 9.63
N ARG A 358 9.99 8.71 8.34
CA ARG A 358 9.03 9.70 7.86
C ARG A 358 7.66 9.50 8.48
N PHE A 359 7.11 8.29 8.43
CA PHE A 359 5.80 8.00 9.00
C PHE A 359 5.79 8.18 10.52
N ALA A 360 6.85 7.77 11.20
CA ALA A 360 6.98 8.00 12.65
C ALA A 360 6.99 9.50 12.99
N GLN A 361 7.75 10.33 12.25
CA GLN A 361 7.77 11.78 12.41
C GLN A 361 6.39 12.40 12.20
N GLN A 362 5.72 12.06 11.10
CA GLN A 362 4.38 12.58 10.78
C GLN A 362 3.35 12.20 11.84
N SER A 363 3.39 10.96 12.29
CA SER A 363 2.47 10.46 13.32
C SER A 363 2.73 11.09 14.69
N LEU A 364 3.98 11.26 15.06
CA LEU A 364 4.35 11.96 16.28
C LEU A 364 3.86 13.41 16.24
N GLN A 365 4.04 14.10 15.12
CA GLN A 365 3.54 15.46 14.94
C GLN A 365 2.02 15.52 15.08
N GLN A 366 1.28 14.58 14.45
CA GLN A 366 -0.18 14.55 14.54
C GLN A 366 -0.67 14.29 15.98
N ILE A 367 -0.07 13.35 16.69
CA ILE A 367 -0.41 13.07 18.09
C ILE A 367 -0.21 14.31 18.95
N LEU A 368 0.92 15.03 18.78
CA LEU A 368 1.25 16.19 19.59
C LEU A 368 0.39 17.43 19.26
N VAL A 369 -0.04 17.59 18.01
CA VAL A 369 -0.98 18.66 17.63
C VAL A 369 -2.32 18.51 18.34
N ASP A 370 -2.75 17.28 18.60
CA ASP A 370 -4.01 16.96 19.28
C ASP A 370 -3.87 16.94 20.82
N PHE A 371 -2.72 17.34 21.37
CA PHE A 371 -2.51 17.36 22.82
C PHE A 371 -3.30 18.48 23.49
N PRO A 372 -3.91 18.21 24.66
CA PRO A 372 -4.72 19.21 25.37
C PRO A 372 -3.91 20.40 25.86
N ASP A 373 -2.65 20.21 26.25
CA ASP A 373 -1.70 21.27 26.59
C ASP A 373 -0.77 21.58 25.40
N ALA A 374 -1.29 22.41 24.51
CA ALA A 374 -0.54 22.79 23.30
C ALA A 374 0.74 23.58 23.62
N GLU A 375 0.79 24.37 24.73
CA GLU A 375 1.96 25.17 25.10
C GLU A 375 3.10 24.25 25.56
N ALA A 376 2.82 23.24 26.35
CA ALA A 376 3.81 22.30 26.85
C ALA A 376 4.51 21.52 25.73
N VAL A 377 3.81 21.18 24.64
CA VAL A 377 4.36 20.39 23.53
C VAL A 377 4.96 21.23 22.40
N GLN A 378 4.80 22.56 22.41
CA GLN A 378 5.35 23.44 21.36
C GLN A 378 6.87 23.29 21.13
N PRO A 379 7.74 23.16 22.16
CA PRO A 379 9.16 22.92 21.93
C PRO A 379 9.44 21.63 21.16
N ILE A 380 8.65 20.57 21.41
CA ILE A 380 8.79 19.29 20.70
C ILE A 380 8.33 19.43 19.26
N LEU A 381 7.19 20.09 19.02
CA LEU A 381 6.69 20.36 17.66
C LEU A 381 7.68 21.20 16.84
N ALA A 382 8.31 22.19 17.44
CA ALA A 382 9.33 23.00 16.79
C ALA A 382 10.59 22.18 16.42
N ALA A 383 11.03 21.31 17.33
CA ALA A 383 12.15 20.41 17.07
C ALA A 383 11.81 19.37 15.98
N LEU A 384 10.59 18.83 15.98
CA LEU A 384 10.10 17.92 14.95
C LEU A 384 10.03 18.57 13.57
N ALA A 385 9.63 19.83 13.47
CA ALA A 385 9.56 20.55 12.20
C ALA A 385 10.94 20.73 11.55
N SER A 386 12.01 20.72 12.36
CA SER A 386 13.39 20.81 11.88
C SER A 386 14.09 19.46 11.70
N PHE A 387 13.42 18.34 12.06
CA PHE A 387 13.98 17.00 11.89
C PHE A 387 13.97 16.59 10.41
N ASP A 388 15.16 16.38 9.84
CA ASP A 388 15.30 15.86 8.48
C ASP A 388 15.51 14.34 8.52
N PHE A 389 14.48 13.59 8.14
CA PHE A 389 14.48 12.12 8.15
C PHE A 389 15.46 11.48 7.15
N ILE A 390 16.01 12.24 6.19
CA ILE A 390 17.03 11.80 5.22
C ILE A 390 18.44 12.30 5.52
N ALA A 391 18.61 13.14 6.54
CA ALA A 391 19.92 13.64 6.95
C ALA A 391 20.88 12.51 7.36
N SER A 392 22.16 12.85 7.58
CA SER A 392 23.15 11.88 8.08
C SER A 392 22.75 11.30 9.45
N ILE A 393 23.30 10.12 9.77
CA ILE A 393 22.96 9.45 11.02
C ILE A 393 23.35 10.31 12.25
N GLU A 394 24.45 11.04 12.18
CA GLU A 394 24.95 11.90 13.26
C GLU A 394 23.96 13.05 13.53
N LEU A 395 23.48 13.72 12.48
CA LEU A 395 22.52 14.82 12.61
C LEU A 395 21.18 14.31 13.15
N ARG A 396 20.70 13.15 12.66
CA ARG A 396 19.46 12.56 13.16
C ARG A 396 19.59 12.17 14.64
N THR A 397 20.71 11.55 15.03
CA THR A 397 20.95 11.12 16.43
C THR A 397 20.90 12.33 17.35
N THR A 398 21.62 13.44 17.03
CA THR A 398 21.59 14.67 17.83
C THR A 398 20.17 15.25 17.96
N SER A 399 19.40 15.25 16.86
CA SER A 399 18.02 15.74 16.87
C SER A 399 17.11 14.86 17.72
N LEU A 400 17.28 13.54 17.68
CA LEU A 400 16.49 12.60 18.46
C LEU A 400 16.81 12.69 19.95
N GLU A 401 18.08 12.84 20.35
CA GLU A 401 18.46 13.07 21.74
C GLU A 401 17.80 14.32 22.31
N ALA A 402 17.73 15.41 21.52
CA ALA A 402 17.04 16.63 21.90
C ALA A 402 15.52 16.42 22.07
N LEU A 403 14.89 15.70 21.11
CA LEU A 403 13.45 15.38 21.17
C LEU A 403 13.12 14.49 22.38
N GLU A 404 13.95 13.47 22.66
CA GLU A 404 13.77 12.62 23.85
C GLU A 404 13.94 13.41 25.15
N ALA A 405 14.90 14.31 25.22
CA ALA A 405 15.10 15.17 26.40
C ALA A 405 13.88 16.06 26.64
N LEU A 406 13.35 16.69 25.60
CA LEU A 406 12.12 17.49 25.68
C LEU A 406 10.92 16.65 26.12
N TRP A 407 10.74 15.44 25.56
CA TRP A 407 9.67 14.54 25.96
C TRP A 407 9.77 14.14 27.44
N ARG A 408 10.98 13.82 27.91
CA ARG A 408 11.22 13.43 29.31
C ARG A 408 10.99 14.58 30.30
N SER A 409 11.18 15.84 29.88
CA SER A 409 11.01 17.02 30.71
C SER A 409 9.55 17.41 30.96
N LEU A 410 8.59 16.88 30.19
CA LEU A 410 7.18 17.17 30.38
C LEU A 410 6.67 16.65 31.73
N ASP A 411 5.82 17.45 32.37
CA ASP A 411 5.03 16.99 33.51
C ASP A 411 3.93 16.04 33.04
N LYS A 412 4.00 14.80 33.47
CA LYS A 412 3.07 13.73 33.10
C LYS A 412 2.08 13.41 34.23
N SER A 413 2.03 14.26 35.25
CA SER A 413 1.08 14.11 36.35
C SER A 413 -0.36 14.20 35.81
N GLY A 414 -1.17 13.21 36.13
CA GLY A 414 -2.56 13.16 35.67
C GLY A 414 -2.78 12.61 34.26
N TRP A 415 -1.73 12.18 33.57
CA TRP A 415 -1.89 11.48 32.28
C TRP A 415 -2.47 10.08 32.46
N PRO A 416 -3.16 9.53 31.44
CA PRO A 416 -3.66 8.16 31.46
C PRO A 416 -2.52 7.14 31.68
N VAL A 417 -2.77 6.10 32.46
CA VAL A 417 -1.76 5.04 32.65
C VAL A 417 -1.57 4.27 31.34
N PRO A 418 -0.33 4.13 30.82
CA PRO A 418 -0.09 3.35 29.62
C PRO A 418 -0.59 1.91 29.76
N PRO A 419 -1.24 1.33 28.73
CA PRO A 419 -1.68 -0.05 28.77
C PRO A 419 -0.51 -1.02 29.02
N PRO A 420 -0.65 -2.04 29.88
CA PRO A 420 0.44 -2.98 30.17
C PRO A 420 1.01 -3.70 28.94
N SER A 421 0.16 -3.97 27.94
CA SER A 421 0.54 -4.57 26.66
C SER A 421 1.54 -3.75 25.84
N THR A 422 1.69 -2.45 26.16
CA THR A 422 2.56 -1.54 25.41
C THR A 422 4.03 -1.54 25.87
N ALA A 423 4.33 -2.15 27.01
CA ALA A 423 5.66 -2.11 27.65
C ALA A 423 6.21 -0.67 27.87
N VAL A 424 5.30 0.30 28.04
CA VAL A 424 5.61 1.68 28.35
C VAL A 424 5.41 1.90 29.85
N THR A 425 6.42 2.51 30.50
CA THR A 425 6.38 2.79 31.95
C THR A 425 5.44 3.95 32.27
N ALA A 426 5.17 4.17 33.55
CA ALA A 426 4.40 5.34 34.03
C ALA A 426 5.05 6.69 33.68
N ASP A 427 6.37 6.71 33.44
CA ASP A 427 7.09 7.90 32.99
C ASP A 427 7.05 8.09 31.46
N TYR A 428 6.24 7.28 30.77
CA TYR A 428 6.09 7.30 29.32
C TYR A 428 7.42 7.12 28.57
N VAL A 429 8.19 6.15 29.02
CA VAL A 429 9.39 5.64 28.35
C VAL A 429 9.22 4.12 28.13
N LEU A 430 9.86 3.59 27.07
CA LEU A 430 9.89 2.15 26.86
C LEU A 430 10.71 1.46 27.96
N ASP A 431 10.23 0.31 28.44
CA ASP A 431 11.05 -0.57 29.26
C ASP A 431 12.33 -0.96 28.50
N ASP A 432 13.49 -0.72 29.12
CA ASP A 432 14.78 -0.90 28.46
C ASP A 432 15.06 -2.35 28.07
N THR A 433 14.55 -3.31 28.81
CA THR A 433 14.74 -4.74 28.50
C THR A 433 13.91 -5.12 27.29
N VAL A 434 12.64 -4.70 27.28
CA VAL A 434 11.73 -4.93 26.14
C VAL A 434 12.23 -4.19 24.91
N ARG A 435 12.61 -2.92 25.02
CA ARG A 435 13.15 -2.12 23.91
C ARG A 435 14.33 -2.81 23.23
N ARG A 436 15.31 -3.29 24.01
CA ARG A 436 16.47 -3.99 23.44
C ARG A 436 16.08 -5.28 22.73
N ALA A 437 15.21 -6.08 23.33
CA ALA A 437 14.74 -7.31 22.71
C ALA A 437 13.99 -7.06 21.39
N LEU A 438 13.15 -6.01 21.33
CA LEU A 438 12.42 -5.64 20.10
C LEU A 438 13.37 -5.16 18.99
N LEU A 439 14.39 -4.37 19.32
CA LEU A 439 15.38 -3.92 18.34
C LEU A 439 16.22 -5.08 17.81
N GLU A 440 16.66 -6.01 18.66
CA GLU A 440 17.37 -7.22 18.24
C GLU A 440 16.49 -8.12 17.36
N LEU A 441 15.18 -8.20 17.64
CA LEU A 441 14.22 -8.92 16.78
C LEU A 441 14.08 -8.23 15.43
N GLY A 442 13.92 -6.90 15.42
CA GLY A 442 13.85 -6.10 14.21
C GLY A 442 15.07 -6.26 13.30
N ASP A 443 16.27 -6.26 13.89
CA ASP A 443 17.52 -6.50 13.14
C ASP A 443 17.56 -7.89 12.51
N ARG A 444 17.02 -8.91 13.17
CA ARG A 444 16.90 -10.26 12.60
C ARG A 444 15.86 -10.37 11.48
N GLN A 445 14.82 -9.56 11.55
CA GLN A 445 13.75 -9.51 10.52
C GLN A 445 14.07 -8.53 9.39
N ASP A 446 15.20 -7.83 9.47
CA ASP A 446 15.62 -6.88 8.45
C ASP A 446 15.89 -7.59 7.12
N LYS A 447 14.98 -7.43 6.22
CA LYS A 447 15.08 -7.89 4.84
C LYS A 447 15.27 -6.66 3.96
N GLN A 448 16.22 -6.70 3.04
CA GLN A 448 16.31 -5.66 2.02
C GLN A 448 15.06 -5.73 1.12
N ILE A 449 14.05 -4.98 1.50
CA ILE A 449 12.83 -4.84 0.70
C ILE A 449 12.92 -3.50 -0.02
N SER A 450 13.02 -3.55 -1.35
CA SER A 450 12.78 -2.36 -2.14
C SER A 450 11.29 -2.05 -2.09
N ILE A 451 10.92 -0.97 -1.40
CA ILE A 451 9.55 -0.43 -1.38
C ILE A 451 9.36 0.64 -2.45
N GLY A 452 10.27 0.73 -3.42
CA GLY A 452 10.15 1.54 -4.62
C GLY A 452 9.54 0.76 -5.78
N GLU A 453 8.91 1.48 -6.72
CA GLU A 453 8.49 0.93 -8.01
C GLU A 453 9.68 0.52 -8.88
#